data_100319383f2f7f55ebea4e31ea52c187
#
_entry.id   100319383f2f7f55ebea4e31ea52c187
#
_cell.length_a   1.000
_cell.length_b   1.000
_cell.length_c   1.000
_cell.angle_alpha   90.00
_cell.angle_beta   90.00
_cell.angle_gamma   90.00
#
_symmetry.space_group_name_H-M   'P 1'
#
loop_
_entity.id
_entity.type
_entity.pdbx_description
1 polymer ?
#
loop_
_entity_poly.entity_id
_entity_poly.type
_entity_poly.pdbx_seq_one_letter_code
_entity_poly.pdbx_strand_id
1 'polypeptide(L)'
;MIKKNWVLILDFDSTLISIESLDLLAEICLQNKINSASIITKIKNLTSLGMKGEITFQDSLKKRLRYLQIEDYHFDQLNKKLKNFISPSIIKNQTWLKKNRDNIFIFSGGFKRVIDPIALSLGLKENQVFGNEFLYGNNGSIMGLDFQNLLSQSNGKFLLAEKLGMKKDIIMVGDGKTDAEIKQLDKSAVFIAYTENVCRKSVLDIADRKAKTFDDVIDYFSNMK
;
A
#
# COMPACT_ATOMS: atom_id res chain seq x y z
N MET A 1 16.82 16.18 -20.87
CA MET A 1 16.34 14.90 -20.30
C MET A 1 15.06 14.51 -21.05
N ILE A 2 15.04 13.33 -21.68
CA ILE A 2 13.83 12.80 -22.32
C ILE A 2 12.81 12.57 -21.20
N LYS A 3 11.67 13.26 -21.25
CA LYS A 3 10.56 13.02 -20.28
C LYS A 3 10.13 11.58 -20.46
N LYS A 4 10.32 10.75 -19.42
CA LYS A 4 9.86 9.37 -19.45
C LYS A 4 8.33 9.36 -19.55
N ASN A 5 7.81 8.56 -20.48
CA ASN A 5 6.36 8.54 -20.77
C ASN A 5 5.60 7.52 -19.90
N TRP A 6 6.17 7.06 -18.80
CA TRP A 6 5.57 6.09 -17.89
C TRP A 6 5.40 6.64 -16.46
N VAL A 7 4.48 6.05 -15.73
CA VAL A 7 4.26 6.24 -14.30
C VAL A 7 4.29 4.88 -13.63
N LEU A 8 5.10 4.76 -12.57
CA LEU A 8 5.11 3.60 -11.70
C LEU A 8 4.31 3.91 -10.44
N ILE A 9 3.29 3.11 -10.17
CA ILE A 9 2.54 3.16 -8.92
C ILE A 9 2.93 1.93 -8.10
N LEU A 10 3.35 2.16 -6.86
CA LEU A 10 3.71 1.10 -5.92
C LEU A 10 2.64 1.01 -4.83
N ASP A 11 2.22 -0.20 -4.51
CA ASP A 11 1.54 -0.45 -3.25
C ASP A 11 2.54 -0.40 -2.09
N PHE A 12 2.04 -0.32 -0.87
CA PHE A 12 2.89 -0.20 0.32
C PHE A 12 2.98 -1.51 1.10
N ASP A 13 1.85 -1.97 1.66
CA ASP A 13 1.80 -3.18 2.49
C ASP A 13 2.09 -4.43 1.65
N SER A 14 2.85 -5.36 2.18
CA SER A 14 3.29 -6.58 1.46
C SER A 14 4.02 -6.33 0.13
N THR A 15 4.31 -5.07 -0.22
CA THR A 15 5.03 -4.65 -1.43
C THR A 15 6.29 -3.85 -1.10
N LEU A 16 6.20 -2.57 -0.72
CA LEU A 16 7.35 -1.79 -0.24
C LEU A 16 7.85 -2.28 1.11
N ILE A 17 6.95 -2.75 1.96
CA ILE A 17 7.27 -3.43 3.22
C ILE A 17 6.79 -4.88 3.17
N SER A 18 7.41 -5.76 3.95
CA SER A 18 7.17 -7.21 3.93
C SER A 18 5.98 -7.67 4.78
N ILE A 19 5.21 -6.74 5.34
CA ILE A 19 4.10 -7.02 6.26
C ILE A 19 2.88 -6.13 5.97
N GLU A 20 1.77 -6.44 6.62
CA GLU A 20 0.57 -5.59 6.69
C GLU A 20 0.71 -4.61 7.86
N SER A 21 0.81 -3.30 7.57
CA SER A 21 1.06 -2.26 8.59
C SER A 21 -0.05 -2.14 9.61
N LEU A 22 -1.32 -2.32 9.20
CA LEU A 22 -2.47 -2.31 10.12
C LEU A 22 -2.47 -3.53 11.06
N ASP A 23 -1.97 -4.68 10.61
CA ASP A 23 -1.87 -5.87 11.47
C ASP A 23 -0.80 -5.65 12.56
N LEU A 24 0.35 -5.05 12.21
CA LEU A 24 1.38 -4.67 13.20
C LEU A 24 0.87 -3.55 14.13
N LEU A 25 0.12 -2.57 13.60
CA LEU A 25 -0.53 -1.54 14.43
C LEU A 25 -1.48 -2.18 15.44
N ALA A 26 -2.25 -3.19 15.03
CA ALA A 26 -3.16 -3.92 15.91
C ALA A 26 -2.39 -4.64 17.04
N GLU A 27 -1.25 -5.26 16.74
CA GLU A 27 -0.38 -5.87 17.75
C GLU A 27 0.10 -4.84 18.78
N ILE A 28 0.46 -3.63 18.32
CA ILE A 28 0.88 -2.53 19.19
C ILE A 28 -0.29 -2.03 20.06
N CYS A 29 -1.44 -1.74 19.46
CA CYS A 29 -2.62 -1.22 20.18
C CYS A 29 -3.19 -2.21 21.20
N LEU A 30 -3.04 -3.50 20.94
CA LEU A 30 -3.59 -4.57 21.78
C LEU A 30 -2.54 -5.19 22.73
N GLN A 31 -1.33 -4.66 22.76
CA GLN A 31 -0.29 -5.13 23.67
C GLN A 31 -0.81 -5.07 25.12
N ASN A 32 -0.66 -6.17 25.85
CA ASN A 32 -1.11 -6.33 27.24
C ASN A 32 -2.64 -6.23 27.47
N LYS A 33 -3.46 -6.24 26.44
CA LYS A 33 -4.93 -6.29 26.60
C LYS A 33 -5.42 -7.75 26.72
N ILE A 34 -6.46 -7.94 27.53
CA ILE A 34 -7.12 -9.25 27.66
C ILE A 34 -7.66 -9.68 26.28
N ASN A 35 -7.50 -10.95 25.93
CA ASN A 35 -7.91 -11.54 24.65
C ASN A 35 -7.21 -10.96 23.39
N SER A 36 -6.08 -10.25 23.54
CA SER A 36 -5.35 -9.66 22.42
C SER A 36 -5.06 -10.66 21.29
N ALA A 37 -4.58 -11.86 21.60
CA ALA A 37 -4.24 -12.88 20.60
C ALA A 37 -5.46 -13.27 19.73
N SER A 38 -6.65 -13.45 20.34
CA SER A 38 -7.88 -13.75 19.62
C SER A 38 -8.31 -12.61 18.71
N ILE A 39 -8.22 -11.36 19.18
CA ILE A 39 -8.57 -10.17 18.41
C ILE A 39 -7.60 -9.98 17.23
N ILE A 40 -6.30 -10.13 17.46
CA ILE A 40 -5.26 -10.03 16.41
C ILE A 40 -5.53 -11.09 15.32
N THR A 41 -5.85 -12.33 15.71
CA THR A 41 -6.20 -13.38 14.74
C THR A 41 -7.42 -13.00 13.90
N LYS A 42 -8.46 -12.42 14.51
CA LYS A 42 -9.64 -11.92 13.76
C LYS A 42 -9.26 -10.81 12.78
N ILE A 43 -8.42 -9.87 13.18
CA ILE A 43 -7.95 -8.79 12.32
C ILE A 43 -7.18 -9.35 11.13
N LYS A 44 -6.21 -10.26 11.35
CA LYS A 44 -5.43 -10.91 10.28
C LYS A 44 -6.31 -11.70 9.30
N ASN A 45 -7.34 -12.37 9.81
CA ASN A 45 -8.33 -13.06 8.96
C ASN A 45 -9.12 -12.08 8.08
N LEU A 46 -9.56 -10.94 8.64
CA LEU A 46 -10.25 -9.89 7.87
C LEU A 46 -9.33 -9.27 6.81
N THR A 47 -8.04 -9.07 7.11
CA THR A 47 -7.03 -8.66 6.13
C THR A 47 -6.97 -9.66 4.98
N SER A 48 -6.82 -10.97 5.29
CA SER A 48 -6.73 -12.03 4.28
C SER A 48 -7.99 -12.09 3.39
N LEU A 49 -9.19 -11.99 3.97
CA LEU A 49 -10.46 -12.00 3.22
C LEU A 49 -10.55 -10.80 2.26
N GLY A 50 -10.16 -9.60 2.72
CA GLY A 50 -10.13 -8.40 1.89
C GLY A 50 -9.13 -8.53 0.73
N MET A 51 -7.91 -9.01 0.99
CA MET A 51 -6.86 -9.18 -0.02
C MET A 51 -7.21 -10.25 -1.07
N LYS A 52 -7.99 -11.27 -0.69
CA LYS A 52 -8.54 -12.26 -1.63
C LYS A 52 -9.75 -11.74 -2.40
N GLY A 53 -10.35 -10.63 -1.96
CA GLY A 53 -11.58 -10.07 -2.52
C GLY A 53 -12.82 -10.89 -2.14
N GLU A 54 -12.79 -11.64 -1.05
CA GLU A 54 -13.96 -12.37 -0.49
C GLU A 54 -14.91 -11.43 0.27
N ILE A 55 -14.37 -10.30 0.77
CA ILE A 55 -15.12 -9.14 1.26
C ILE A 55 -14.56 -7.88 0.62
N THR A 56 -15.34 -6.79 0.61
CA THR A 56 -14.83 -5.51 0.07
C THR A 56 -13.68 -4.99 0.94
N PHE A 57 -12.74 -4.26 0.31
CA PHE A 57 -11.66 -3.61 1.05
C PHE A 57 -12.20 -2.70 2.14
N GLN A 58 -13.22 -1.89 1.82
CA GLN A 58 -13.85 -0.97 2.75
C GLN A 58 -14.45 -1.68 3.97
N ASP A 59 -15.17 -2.80 3.77
CA ASP A 59 -15.73 -3.58 4.86
C ASP A 59 -14.66 -4.22 5.74
N SER A 60 -13.60 -4.75 5.10
CA SER A 60 -12.44 -5.28 5.82
C SER A 60 -11.83 -4.20 6.71
N LEU A 61 -11.54 -3.03 6.15
CA LEU A 61 -10.93 -1.90 6.87
C LEU A 61 -11.82 -1.44 8.03
N LYS A 62 -13.12 -1.19 7.78
CA LYS A 62 -14.09 -0.82 8.81
C LYS A 62 -14.15 -1.82 9.97
N LYS A 63 -14.22 -3.12 9.64
CA LYS A 63 -14.31 -4.18 10.66
C LYS A 63 -13.03 -4.28 11.49
N ARG A 64 -11.85 -4.15 10.88
CA ARG A 64 -10.56 -4.18 11.58
C ARG A 64 -10.41 -3.02 12.56
N LEU A 65 -10.74 -1.80 12.12
CA LEU A 65 -10.62 -0.59 12.94
C LEU A 65 -11.54 -0.62 14.17
N ARG A 66 -12.69 -1.29 14.12
CA ARG A 66 -13.59 -1.41 15.28
C ARG A 66 -12.98 -2.12 16.48
N TYR A 67 -11.95 -2.92 16.28
CA TYR A 67 -11.23 -3.62 17.36
C TYR A 67 -10.15 -2.76 18.01
N LEU A 68 -9.83 -1.59 17.43
CA LEU A 68 -8.66 -0.81 17.81
C LEU A 68 -9.07 0.53 18.42
N GLN A 69 -8.43 0.86 19.53
CA GLN A 69 -8.38 2.21 20.07
C GLN A 69 -7.00 2.76 19.73
N ILE A 70 -6.93 3.56 18.66
CA ILE A 70 -5.69 4.07 18.12
C ILE A 70 -5.42 5.45 18.73
N GLU A 71 -4.21 5.67 19.21
CA GLU A 71 -3.68 6.92 19.71
C GLU A 71 -2.39 7.27 18.99
N ASP A 72 -1.99 8.54 19.03
CA ASP A 72 -0.83 9.04 18.29
C ASP A 72 0.47 8.29 18.58
N TYR A 73 0.72 7.95 19.84
CA TYR A 73 1.93 7.23 20.22
C TYR A 73 2.05 5.82 19.62
N HIS A 74 0.92 5.20 19.24
CA HIS A 74 0.94 3.92 18.54
C HIS A 74 1.59 4.04 17.16
N PHE A 75 1.36 5.16 16.46
CA PHE A 75 2.01 5.43 15.17
C PHE A 75 3.51 5.65 15.33
N ASP A 76 3.95 6.31 16.40
CA ASP A 76 5.37 6.50 16.67
C ASP A 76 6.09 5.17 16.91
N GLN A 77 5.44 4.25 17.66
CA GLN A 77 5.94 2.91 17.85
C GLN A 77 5.97 2.10 16.55
N LEU A 78 4.90 2.18 15.76
CA LEU A 78 4.80 1.52 14.47
C LEU A 78 5.89 1.98 13.52
N ASN A 79 6.06 3.29 13.34
CA ASN A 79 7.06 3.88 12.44
C ASN A 79 8.50 3.50 12.80
N LYS A 80 8.81 3.38 14.09
CA LYS A 80 10.12 2.87 14.55
C LYS A 80 10.36 1.42 14.12
N LYS A 81 9.33 0.57 14.21
CA LYS A 81 9.43 -0.85 13.86
C LYS A 81 9.45 -1.08 12.34
N LEU A 82 8.65 -0.32 11.58
CA LEU A 82 8.45 -0.55 10.14
C LEU A 82 9.72 -0.44 9.30
N LYS A 83 10.70 0.34 9.72
CA LYS A 83 12.00 0.46 9.03
C LYS A 83 12.70 -0.89 8.87
N ASN A 84 12.47 -1.84 9.79
CA ASN A 84 13.05 -3.18 9.75
C ASN A 84 12.31 -4.14 8.79
N PHE A 85 11.18 -3.70 8.26
CA PHE A 85 10.32 -4.49 7.37
C PHE A 85 10.33 -4.01 5.92
N ILE A 86 11.18 -3.05 5.55
CA ILE A 86 11.32 -2.66 4.14
C ILE A 86 11.82 -3.87 3.36
N SER A 87 11.16 -4.17 2.25
CA SER A 87 11.46 -5.34 1.41
C SER A 87 12.92 -5.30 0.94
N PRO A 88 13.68 -6.41 1.05
CA PRO A 88 15.12 -6.42 0.76
C PRO A 88 15.46 -5.92 -0.64
N SER A 89 14.70 -6.32 -1.66
CA SER A 89 14.96 -5.87 -3.03
C SER A 89 14.67 -4.38 -3.24
N ILE A 90 13.76 -3.80 -2.46
CA ILE A 90 13.49 -2.35 -2.43
C ILE A 90 14.70 -1.60 -1.88
N ILE A 91 15.27 -2.07 -0.75
CA ILE A 91 16.51 -1.49 -0.17
C ILE A 91 17.65 -1.56 -1.18
N LYS A 92 17.87 -2.73 -1.77
CA LYS A 92 18.89 -2.96 -2.80
C LYS A 92 18.80 -1.97 -3.96
N ASN A 93 17.58 -1.62 -4.36
CA ASN A 93 17.30 -0.78 -5.52
C ASN A 93 16.97 0.68 -5.18
N GLN A 94 17.29 1.15 -3.96
CA GLN A 94 16.99 2.51 -3.52
C GLN A 94 17.55 3.60 -4.45
N THR A 95 18.73 3.38 -5.01
CA THR A 95 19.35 4.31 -5.97
C THR A 95 18.50 4.48 -7.24
N TRP A 96 17.94 3.37 -7.75
CA TRP A 96 17.03 3.41 -8.90
C TRP A 96 15.73 4.15 -8.56
N LEU A 97 15.15 3.91 -7.38
CA LEU A 97 13.97 4.64 -6.90
C LEU A 97 14.23 6.14 -6.85
N LYS A 98 15.31 6.58 -6.20
CA LYS A 98 15.71 7.99 -6.11
C LYS A 98 15.89 8.63 -7.48
N LYS A 99 16.54 7.93 -8.43
CA LYS A 99 16.78 8.43 -9.80
C LYS A 99 15.47 8.61 -10.59
N ASN A 100 14.46 7.82 -10.30
CA ASN A 100 13.19 7.81 -11.02
C ASN A 100 12.03 8.44 -10.23
N ARG A 101 12.29 9.00 -9.06
CA ARG A 101 11.29 9.48 -8.09
C ARG A 101 10.22 10.40 -8.67
N ASP A 102 10.51 11.13 -9.74
CA ASP A 102 9.56 12.05 -10.37
C ASP A 102 8.40 11.33 -11.08
N ASN A 103 8.58 10.04 -11.37
CA ASN A 103 7.58 9.20 -12.04
C ASN A 103 7.03 8.08 -11.13
N ILE A 104 7.37 8.08 -9.82
CA ILE A 104 6.96 7.04 -8.88
C ILE A 104 5.94 7.61 -7.92
N PHE A 105 4.81 6.92 -7.80
CA PHE A 105 3.73 7.22 -6.86
C PHE A 105 3.53 6.04 -5.90
N ILE A 106 3.05 6.32 -4.69
CA ILE A 106 2.59 5.28 -3.75
C ILE A 106 1.09 5.44 -3.58
N PHE A 107 0.33 4.38 -3.91
CA PHE A 107 -1.10 4.28 -3.66
C PHE A 107 -1.37 3.12 -2.73
N SER A 108 -1.79 3.42 -1.51
CA SER A 108 -1.98 2.40 -0.48
C SER A 108 -3.31 2.56 0.25
N GLY A 109 -3.94 1.44 0.55
CA GLY A 109 -5.05 1.38 1.51
C GLY A 109 -4.61 1.54 2.98
N GLY A 110 -3.30 1.61 3.25
CA GLY A 110 -2.73 1.93 4.55
C GLY A 110 -2.83 3.42 4.90
N PHE A 111 -2.24 3.82 6.01
CA PHE A 111 -2.34 5.19 6.52
C PHE A 111 -1.16 6.05 6.06
N LYS A 112 -1.46 7.21 5.46
CA LYS A 112 -0.44 8.15 4.96
C LYS A 112 0.61 8.47 6.01
N ARG A 113 0.20 8.71 7.26
CA ARG A 113 1.09 8.96 8.41
C ARG A 113 2.14 7.85 8.65
N VAL A 114 1.84 6.64 8.21
CA VAL A 114 2.74 5.47 8.31
C VAL A 114 3.61 5.33 7.07
N ILE A 115 3.05 5.63 5.90
CA ILE A 115 3.70 5.47 4.61
C ILE A 115 4.77 6.54 4.38
N ASP A 116 4.47 7.80 4.70
CA ASP A 116 5.35 8.95 4.45
C ASP A 116 6.79 8.76 5.00
N PRO A 117 7.00 8.35 6.27
CA PRO A 117 8.36 8.20 6.79
C PRO A 117 9.19 7.15 6.07
N ILE A 118 8.56 6.07 5.60
CA ILE A 118 9.23 5.02 4.83
C ILE A 118 9.53 5.52 3.42
N ALA A 119 8.55 6.11 2.73
CA ALA A 119 8.71 6.66 1.39
C ALA A 119 9.85 7.70 1.32
N LEU A 120 9.87 8.64 2.28
CA LEU A 120 10.93 9.64 2.40
C LEU A 120 12.30 9.02 2.64
N SER A 121 12.39 7.96 3.48
CA SER A 121 13.64 7.24 3.71
C SER A 121 14.18 6.57 2.45
N LEU A 122 13.29 6.15 1.55
CA LEU A 122 13.63 5.59 0.24
C LEU A 122 13.97 6.68 -0.81
N GLY A 123 13.79 7.96 -0.46
CA GLY A 123 14.07 9.11 -1.32
C GLY A 123 12.94 9.42 -2.31
N LEU A 124 11.73 8.94 -2.05
CA LEU A 124 10.51 9.26 -2.78
C LEU A 124 9.94 10.60 -2.31
N LYS A 125 9.00 11.16 -3.07
CA LYS A 125 8.43 12.49 -2.79
C LYS A 125 7.13 12.35 -2.00
N GLU A 126 6.98 13.17 -0.96
CA GLU A 126 5.77 13.19 -0.12
C GLU A 126 4.49 13.52 -0.90
N ASN A 127 4.56 14.45 -1.85
CA ASN A 127 3.43 14.83 -2.69
C ASN A 127 3.00 13.77 -3.72
N GLN A 128 3.70 12.64 -3.79
CA GLN A 128 3.39 11.47 -4.61
C GLN A 128 2.98 10.27 -3.76
N VAL A 129 2.82 10.45 -2.45
CA VAL A 129 2.37 9.44 -1.51
C VAL A 129 0.90 9.67 -1.15
N PHE A 130 0.07 8.67 -1.42
CA PHE A 130 -1.35 8.67 -1.13
C PHE A 130 -1.71 7.46 -0.27
N GLY A 131 -2.42 7.74 0.80
CA GLY A 131 -2.88 6.76 1.78
C GLY A 131 -4.15 7.26 2.46
N ASN A 132 -4.72 6.45 3.31
CA ASN A 132 -5.85 6.85 4.13
C ASN A 132 -5.42 7.83 5.23
N GLU A 133 -6.35 8.67 5.64
CA GLU A 133 -6.14 9.69 6.67
C GLU A 133 -7.18 9.55 7.79
N PHE A 134 -6.81 10.00 8.97
CA PHE A 134 -7.72 10.05 10.11
C PHE A 134 -8.35 11.43 10.24
N LEU A 135 -9.58 11.45 10.73
CA LEU A 135 -10.26 12.65 11.20
C LEU A 135 -9.83 12.92 12.64
N TYR A 136 -9.52 14.16 12.94
CA TYR A 136 -9.07 14.59 14.26
C TYR A 136 -10.09 15.53 14.90
N GLY A 137 -10.32 15.36 16.18
CA GLY A 137 -11.09 16.28 17.00
C GLY A 137 -10.31 17.56 17.34
N ASN A 138 -10.98 18.57 17.88
CA ASN A 138 -10.37 19.84 18.27
C ASN A 138 -9.24 19.70 19.31
N ASN A 139 -9.24 18.62 20.08
CA ASN A 139 -8.21 18.29 21.07
C ASN A 139 -7.08 17.40 20.49
N GLY A 140 -7.06 17.17 19.17
CA GLY A 140 -6.09 16.30 18.50
C GLY A 140 -6.37 14.81 18.64
N SER A 141 -7.46 14.39 19.27
CA SER A 141 -7.82 12.96 19.36
C SER A 141 -8.26 12.41 18.01
N ILE A 142 -7.95 11.16 17.74
CA ILE A 142 -8.40 10.43 16.55
C ILE A 142 -9.90 10.12 16.70
N MET A 143 -10.71 10.73 15.83
CA MET A 143 -12.17 10.55 15.80
C MET A 143 -12.61 9.38 14.92
N GLY A 144 -11.79 8.99 13.98
CA GLY A 144 -12.06 7.90 13.04
C GLY A 144 -11.30 8.04 11.75
N LEU A 145 -11.57 7.15 10.80
CA LEU A 145 -11.01 7.22 9.46
C LEU A 145 -11.85 8.13 8.57
N ASP A 146 -11.21 8.90 7.70
CA ASP A 146 -11.89 9.60 6.61
C ASP A 146 -12.34 8.62 5.52
N PHE A 147 -13.60 8.19 5.59
CA PHE A 147 -14.20 7.32 4.58
C PHE A 147 -14.58 8.02 3.27
N GLN A 148 -14.37 9.33 3.15
CA GLN A 148 -14.46 10.04 1.87
C GLN A 148 -13.16 9.96 1.08
N ASN A 149 -12.06 9.59 1.72
CA ASN A 149 -10.80 9.30 1.03
C ASN A 149 -11.01 8.13 0.06
N LEU A 150 -10.64 8.33 -1.21
CA LEU A 150 -10.85 7.34 -2.27
C LEU A 150 -10.18 6.00 -1.94
N LEU A 151 -8.99 6.02 -1.33
CA LEU A 151 -8.25 4.81 -0.98
C LEU A 151 -8.86 4.00 0.17
N SER A 152 -9.89 4.52 0.83
CA SER A 152 -10.71 3.77 1.80
C SER A 152 -11.87 3.00 1.14
N GLN A 153 -12.13 3.26 -0.15
CA GLN A 153 -13.26 2.77 -0.90
C GLN A 153 -12.88 1.61 -1.82
N SER A 154 -13.88 0.89 -2.31
CA SER A 154 -13.70 -0.06 -3.42
C SER A 154 -13.32 0.69 -4.69
N ASN A 155 -12.46 0.10 -5.52
CA ASN A 155 -11.87 0.73 -6.70
C ASN A 155 -11.05 2.01 -6.40
N GLY A 156 -10.59 2.16 -5.17
CA GLY A 156 -9.96 3.39 -4.70
C GLY A 156 -8.71 3.78 -5.48
N LYS A 157 -7.87 2.81 -5.86
CA LYS A 157 -6.64 3.07 -6.63
C LYS A 157 -6.95 3.54 -8.05
N PHE A 158 -7.95 2.95 -8.69
CA PHE A 158 -8.46 3.41 -9.99
C PHE A 158 -9.03 4.83 -9.90
N LEU A 159 -9.95 5.08 -8.96
CA LEU A 159 -10.58 6.39 -8.78
C LEU A 159 -9.57 7.50 -8.49
N LEU A 160 -8.52 7.20 -7.72
CA LEU A 160 -7.45 8.16 -7.45
C LEU A 160 -6.63 8.46 -8.71
N ALA A 161 -6.24 7.44 -9.48
CA ALA A 161 -5.51 7.63 -10.72
C ALA A 161 -6.31 8.45 -11.74
N GLU A 162 -7.61 8.20 -11.85
CA GLU A 162 -8.53 8.98 -12.67
C GLU A 162 -8.61 10.44 -12.22
N LYS A 163 -8.81 10.68 -10.91
CA LYS A 163 -8.84 12.02 -10.30
C LYS A 163 -7.56 12.81 -10.55
N LEU A 164 -6.39 12.13 -10.52
CA LEU A 164 -5.09 12.75 -10.80
C LEU A 164 -4.84 12.95 -12.30
N GLY A 165 -5.76 12.53 -13.17
CA GLY A 165 -5.67 12.68 -14.63
C GLY A 165 -4.47 11.93 -15.21
N MET A 166 -4.11 10.76 -14.67
CA MET A 166 -2.99 9.97 -15.15
C MET A 166 -3.28 9.44 -16.55
N LYS A 167 -2.44 9.82 -17.52
CA LYS A 167 -2.63 9.51 -18.97
C LYS A 167 -1.39 8.89 -19.63
N LYS A 168 -0.38 8.54 -18.85
CA LYS A 168 0.84 7.89 -19.33
C LYS A 168 0.70 6.37 -19.23
N ASP A 169 1.66 5.66 -19.79
CA ASP A 169 1.79 4.22 -19.56
C ASP A 169 1.91 3.95 -18.04
N ILE A 170 0.84 3.46 -17.46
CA ILE A 170 0.73 3.24 -16.02
C ILE A 170 1.14 1.81 -15.71
N ILE A 171 2.09 1.67 -14.81
CA ILE A 171 2.51 0.38 -14.27
C ILE A 171 2.18 0.38 -12.79
N MET A 172 1.30 -0.51 -12.37
CA MET A 172 0.99 -0.77 -10.97
C MET A 172 1.73 -2.02 -10.51
N VAL A 173 2.42 -1.91 -9.38
CA VAL A 173 3.09 -3.04 -8.70
C VAL A 173 2.46 -3.22 -7.33
N GLY A 174 1.98 -4.43 -7.05
CA GLY A 174 1.35 -4.74 -5.78
C GLY A 174 1.02 -6.23 -5.65
N ASP A 175 0.53 -6.65 -4.49
CA ASP A 175 0.30 -8.04 -4.13
C ASP A 175 -1.19 -8.39 -3.95
N GLY A 176 -2.10 -7.39 -4.10
CA GLY A 176 -3.53 -7.52 -3.84
C GLY A 176 -4.41 -7.37 -5.09
N LYS A 177 -5.68 -7.77 -4.97
CA LYS A 177 -6.68 -7.55 -6.03
C LYS A 177 -7.00 -6.08 -6.25
N THR A 178 -6.88 -5.27 -5.20
CA THR A 178 -7.08 -3.81 -5.28
C THR A 178 -6.05 -3.12 -6.18
N ASP A 179 -4.88 -3.72 -6.39
CA ASP A 179 -3.86 -3.20 -7.29
C ASP A 179 -4.24 -3.40 -8.75
N ALA A 180 -4.89 -4.53 -9.05
CA ALA A 180 -5.39 -4.81 -10.39
C ALA A 180 -6.52 -3.88 -10.84
N GLU A 181 -7.16 -3.12 -9.92
CA GLU A 181 -8.19 -2.14 -10.24
C GLU A 181 -7.68 -1.06 -11.22
N ILE A 182 -6.37 -0.77 -11.21
CA ILE A 182 -5.76 0.20 -12.11
C ILE A 182 -6.02 -0.11 -13.61
N LYS A 183 -6.22 -1.37 -13.95
CA LYS A 183 -6.51 -1.82 -15.32
C LYS A 183 -7.83 -1.28 -15.89
N GLN A 184 -8.70 -0.76 -15.01
CA GLN A 184 -9.95 -0.11 -15.41
C GLN A 184 -9.70 1.29 -16.02
N LEU A 185 -8.55 1.90 -15.75
CA LEU A 185 -8.23 3.26 -16.19
C LEU A 185 -7.99 3.32 -17.71
N ASP A 186 -7.18 2.40 -18.22
CA ASP A 186 -6.82 2.31 -19.64
C ASP A 186 -6.37 0.88 -19.97
N LYS A 187 -6.57 0.48 -21.26
CA LYS A 187 -6.10 -0.82 -21.76
C LYS A 187 -4.58 -0.97 -21.76
N SER A 188 -3.83 0.15 -21.74
CA SER A 188 -2.38 0.18 -21.66
C SER A 188 -1.85 0.09 -20.23
N ALA A 189 -2.72 0.22 -19.21
CA ALA A 189 -2.33 0.08 -17.82
C ALA A 189 -1.92 -1.36 -17.51
N VAL A 190 -0.73 -1.55 -16.96
CA VAL A 190 -0.15 -2.86 -16.65
C VAL A 190 -0.16 -3.09 -15.15
N PHE A 191 -0.66 -4.24 -14.73
CA PHE A 191 -0.56 -4.71 -13.37
C PHE A 191 0.50 -5.81 -13.25
N ILE A 192 1.52 -5.56 -12.42
CA ILE A 192 2.58 -6.52 -12.07
C ILE A 192 2.31 -7.06 -10.68
N ALA A 193 1.97 -8.34 -10.58
CA ALA A 193 1.84 -9.02 -9.30
C ALA A 193 3.22 -9.19 -8.64
N TYR A 194 3.38 -8.56 -7.48
CA TYR A 194 4.61 -8.61 -6.69
C TYR A 194 4.56 -9.75 -5.68
N THR A 195 5.58 -10.60 -5.66
CA THR A 195 5.53 -11.86 -4.89
C THR A 195 6.72 -12.08 -3.96
N GLU A 196 7.54 -11.06 -3.70
CA GLU A 196 8.67 -11.16 -2.78
C GLU A 196 8.22 -11.51 -1.36
N ASN A 197 7.13 -10.89 -0.90
CA ASN A 197 6.67 -11.02 0.47
C ASN A 197 5.47 -11.97 0.60
N VAL A 198 4.53 -11.90 -0.34
CA VAL A 198 3.31 -12.73 -0.34
C VAL A 198 2.99 -13.16 -1.76
N CYS A 199 2.65 -14.44 -1.92
CA CYS A 199 2.22 -14.99 -3.21
C CYS A 199 0.76 -15.46 -3.11
N ARG A 200 -0.15 -14.76 -3.83
CA ARG A 200 -1.58 -15.09 -3.86
C ARG A 200 -1.98 -15.56 -5.27
N LYS A 201 -2.39 -16.83 -5.39
CA LYS A 201 -2.78 -17.41 -6.68
C LYS A 201 -3.85 -16.56 -7.38
N SER A 202 -4.89 -16.11 -6.66
CA SER A 202 -5.98 -15.28 -7.22
C SER A 202 -5.51 -13.92 -7.76
N VAL A 203 -4.35 -13.43 -7.33
CA VAL A 203 -3.74 -12.19 -7.83
C VAL A 203 -2.86 -12.48 -9.05
N LEU A 204 -2.13 -13.61 -9.02
CA LEU A 204 -1.33 -14.05 -10.15
C LEU A 204 -2.17 -14.36 -11.39
N ASP A 205 -3.40 -14.83 -11.19
CA ASP A 205 -4.31 -15.21 -12.29
C ASP A 205 -4.86 -14.00 -13.06
N ILE A 206 -4.85 -12.80 -12.45
CA ILE A 206 -5.35 -11.56 -13.05
C ILE A 206 -4.25 -10.56 -13.45
N ALA A 207 -2.99 -10.87 -13.11
CA ALA A 207 -1.85 -10.00 -13.39
C ALA A 207 -1.39 -10.12 -14.85
N ASP A 208 -0.94 -9.02 -15.43
CA ASP A 208 -0.35 -8.99 -16.77
C ASP A 208 1.10 -9.50 -16.74
N ARG A 209 1.79 -9.30 -15.61
CA ARG A 209 3.18 -9.72 -15.36
C ARG A 209 3.34 -10.15 -13.89
N LYS A 210 4.44 -10.82 -13.62
CA LYS A 210 4.83 -11.29 -12.27
C LYS A 210 6.24 -10.83 -11.98
N ALA A 211 6.47 -10.33 -10.77
CA ALA A 211 7.77 -9.95 -10.27
C ALA A 211 8.01 -10.65 -8.92
N LYS A 212 9.12 -11.36 -8.79
CA LYS A 212 9.54 -11.98 -7.52
C LYS A 212 10.32 -11.03 -6.65
N THR A 213 10.96 -10.05 -7.26
CA THR A 213 11.75 -9.02 -6.61
C THR A 213 11.59 -7.69 -7.35
N PHE A 214 12.09 -6.61 -6.79
CA PHE A 214 12.07 -5.31 -7.47
C PHE A 214 13.05 -5.26 -8.65
N ASP A 215 14.03 -6.15 -8.72
CA ASP A 215 14.88 -6.30 -9.90
C ASP A 215 14.06 -6.68 -11.14
N ASP A 216 13.09 -7.61 -11.00
CA ASP A 216 12.20 -7.99 -12.10
C ASP A 216 11.34 -6.81 -12.60
N VAL A 217 10.94 -5.91 -11.68
CA VAL A 217 10.24 -4.68 -12.03
C VAL A 217 11.15 -3.75 -12.85
N ILE A 218 12.41 -3.59 -12.45
CA ILE A 218 13.40 -2.77 -13.18
C ILE A 218 13.66 -3.36 -14.57
N ASP A 219 13.79 -4.67 -14.67
CA ASP A 219 14.01 -5.37 -15.95
C ASP A 219 12.83 -5.15 -16.90
N TYR A 220 11.60 -5.09 -16.39
CA TYR A 220 10.44 -4.73 -17.20
C TYR A 220 10.62 -3.36 -17.86
N PHE A 221 11.05 -2.32 -17.10
CA PHE A 221 11.30 -0.98 -17.65
C PHE A 221 12.47 -0.93 -18.64
N SER A 222 13.47 -1.77 -18.45
CA SER A 222 14.63 -1.86 -19.35
C SER A 222 14.24 -2.44 -20.72
N ASN A 223 13.17 -3.24 -20.77
CA ASN A 223 12.65 -3.89 -21.98
C ASN A 223 11.47 -3.12 -22.62
N MET A 224 10.97 -2.06 -22.00
CA MET A 224 10.01 -1.14 -22.63
C MET A 224 10.72 -0.32 -23.71
N LYS A 225 10.39 -0.59 -24.97
CA LYS A 225 10.87 0.16 -26.14
C LYS A 225 10.04 1.38 -26.42
#